data_b9e05ca589c9ffbbaf17afbcc32a942b
#
_entry.id   b9e05ca589c9ffbbaf17afbcc32a942b
#
_cell.length_a   1.000
_cell.length_b   1.000
_cell.length_c   1.000
_cell.angle_alpha   90.00
_cell.angle_beta   90.00
_cell.angle_gamma   90.00
#
_symmetry.space_group_name_H-M   'P 1'
#
loop_
_entity.id
_entity.type
_entity.pdbx_description
1 polymer ?
#
loop_
_entity_poly.entity_id
_entity_poly.type
_entity_poly.pdbx_seq_one_letter_code
_entity_poly.pdbx_strand_id
1 'polypeptide(L)'
;MKTTQHLTLLRFLSSLSLWLIPAVLGAREPPIEVQQILQTTQSWDGINYRSYPTGQPQLTVLRITVPPNTALHWHHHPVISVGYVLSGELTLKKRATGERTIVHAGQTLAETVQTTHRGFMTNEPVELVVFYAGQVGLPITVNEE
;
A
#
# COMPACT_ATOMS: atom_id res chain seq x y z
N MET A 1 -23.99 -17.46 -100.26
CA MET A 1 -24.51 -18.12 -99.05
C MET A 1 -23.53 -17.79 -97.91
N LYS A 2 -23.91 -16.86 -97.00
CA LYS A 2 -23.09 -16.39 -95.85
C LYS A 2 -23.61 -17.06 -94.61
N THR A 3 -22.76 -17.90 -93.98
CA THR A 3 -23.11 -18.57 -92.70
C THR A 3 -22.58 -17.73 -91.57
N THR A 4 -23.48 -17.21 -90.74
CA THR A 4 -23.18 -16.44 -89.55
C THR A 4 -23.01 -17.36 -88.36
N GLN A 5 -21.82 -17.37 -87.74
CA GLN A 5 -21.58 -18.10 -86.48
C GLN A 5 -21.83 -17.16 -85.31
N HIS A 6 -22.76 -17.55 -84.46
CA HIS A 6 -23.00 -16.87 -83.17
C HIS A 6 -22.02 -17.40 -82.11
N LEU A 7 -21.16 -16.52 -81.64
CA LEU A 7 -20.23 -16.79 -80.54
C LEU A 7 -20.90 -16.49 -79.21
N THR A 8 -21.24 -17.53 -78.46
CA THR A 8 -21.85 -17.42 -77.12
C THR A 8 -20.79 -17.19 -76.09
N LEU A 9 -20.72 -15.98 -75.47
CA LEU A 9 -19.78 -15.59 -74.45
C LEU A 9 -20.30 -16.05 -73.11
N LEU A 10 -19.69 -17.10 -72.54
CA LEU A 10 -19.97 -17.61 -71.18
C LEU A 10 -19.24 -16.74 -70.14
N ARG A 11 -20.02 -15.92 -69.37
CA ARG A 11 -19.50 -15.10 -68.29
C ARG A 11 -19.42 -15.94 -67.02
N PHE A 12 -18.18 -16.28 -66.58
CA PHE A 12 -17.90 -16.83 -65.25
C PHE A 12 -17.97 -15.72 -64.22
N LEU A 13 -19.00 -15.69 -63.39
CA LEU A 13 -19.08 -14.87 -62.16
C LEU A 13 -18.32 -15.58 -61.06
N SER A 14 -17.07 -15.21 -60.81
CA SER A 14 -16.33 -15.64 -59.62
C SER A 14 -16.82 -14.84 -58.42
N SER A 15 -17.61 -15.46 -57.55
CA SER A 15 -17.99 -14.92 -56.25
C SER A 15 -16.82 -14.96 -55.29
N LEU A 16 -16.22 -13.81 -55.03
CA LEU A 16 -15.18 -13.63 -54.03
C LEU A 16 -15.85 -13.62 -52.64
N SER A 17 -15.85 -14.77 -51.97
CA SER A 17 -16.35 -14.89 -50.58
C SER A 17 -15.30 -14.28 -49.61
N LEU A 18 -15.56 -13.08 -49.14
CA LEU A 18 -14.76 -12.41 -48.13
C LEU A 18 -15.04 -13.05 -46.76
N TRP A 19 -14.14 -13.93 -46.28
CA TRP A 19 -14.21 -14.48 -44.93
C TRP A 19 -13.79 -13.42 -43.94
N LEU A 20 -14.75 -12.82 -43.22
CA LEU A 20 -14.49 -11.99 -42.04
C LEU A 20 -13.99 -12.91 -40.91
N ILE A 21 -12.68 -12.94 -40.67
CA ILE A 21 -12.09 -13.56 -39.50
C ILE A 21 -12.35 -12.61 -38.32
N PRO A 22 -13.13 -13.00 -37.30
CA PRO A 22 -13.27 -12.15 -36.09
C PRO A 22 -11.91 -12.07 -35.42
N ALA A 23 -11.35 -10.86 -35.34
CA ALA A 23 -10.20 -10.60 -34.52
C ALA A 23 -10.61 -10.80 -33.06
N VAL A 24 -10.23 -11.93 -32.46
CA VAL A 24 -10.34 -12.13 -31.02
C VAL A 24 -9.32 -11.17 -30.38
N LEU A 25 -9.77 -9.98 -29.97
CA LEU A 25 -8.98 -9.14 -29.06
C LEU A 25 -8.85 -9.91 -27.75
N GLY A 26 -7.75 -10.64 -27.58
CA GLY A 26 -7.38 -11.21 -26.28
C GLY A 26 -7.24 -10.07 -25.29
N ALA A 27 -8.10 -10.02 -24.27
CA ALA A 27 -7.95 -9.10 -23.14
C ALA A 27 -6.59 -9.39 -22.50
N ARG A 28 -5.64 -8.47 -22.67
CA ARG A 28 -4.34 -8.56 -22.00
C ARG A 28 -4.59 -8.28 -20.52
N GLU A 29 -4.23 -9.23 -19.65
CA GLU A 29 -4.29 -9.00 -18.22
C GLU A 29 -3.45 -7.77 -17.85
N PRO A 30 -3.95 -6.91 -16.94
CA PRO A 30 -3.19 -5.74 -16.51
C PRO A 30 -1.86 -6.20 -15.87
N PRO A 31 -0.77 -5.48 -16.10
CA PRO A 31 0.51 -5.81 -15.49
C PRO A 31 0.44 -5.68 -13.97
N ILE A 32 1.19 -6.53 -13.25
CA ILE A 32 1.37 -6.40 -11.80
C ILE A 32 2.12 -5.08 -11.55
N GLU A 33 1.51 -4.21 -10.73
CA GLU A 33 2.14 -2.97 -10.28
C GLU A 33 2.73 -3.18 -8.88
N VAL A 34 4.01 -2.81 -8.71
CA VAL A 34 4.71 -2.87 -7.42
C VAL A 34 5.22 -1.49 -7.07
N GLN A 35 4.74 -0.94 -5.95
CA GLN A 35 5.18 0.33 -5.42
C GLN A 35 5.90 0.13 -4.09
N GLN A 36 7.14 0.58 -3.97
CA GLN A 36 7.86 0.63 -2.70
C GLN A 36 7.42 1.88 -1.94
N ILE A 37 6.64 1.71 -0.86
CA ILE A 37 6.08 2.83 -0.07
C ILE A 37 6.94 3.22 1.13
N LEU A 38 7.88 2.37 1.55
CA LEU A 38 8.88 2.68 2.58
C LEU A 38 10.12 1.80 2.41
N GLN A 39 11.29 2.40 2.59
CA GLN A 39 12.55 1.72 2.86
C GLN A 39 13.39 2.68 3.72
N THR A 40 13.69 2.29 4.95
CA THR A 40 14.43 3.14 5.87
C THR A 40 15.23 2.34 6.87
N THR A 41 16.31 2.92 7.37
CA THR A 41 17.10 2.44 8.52
C THR A 41 16.90 3.32 9.74
N GLN A 42 16.01 4.32 9.66
CA GLN A 42 15.76 5.33 10.67
C GLN A 42 14.27 5.44 10.97
N SER A 43 13.95 5.82 12.19
CA SER A 43 12.63 6.28 12.57
C SER A 43 12.32 7.66 12.00
N TRP A 44 11.06 8.08 12.09
CA TRP A 44 10.60 9.37 11.54
C TRP A 44 11.34 10.59 12.09
N ASP A 45 11.97 10.48 13.27
CA ASP A 45 12.77 11.53 13.91
C ASP A 45 14.27 11.47 13.55
N GLY A 46 14.65 10.66 12.56
CA GLY A 46 16.01 10.55 12.05
C GLY A 46 16.95 9.67 12.90
N ILE A 47 16.45 8.99 13.92
CA ILE A 47 17.27 8.12 14.77
C ILE A 47 17.42 6.73 14.12
N ASN A 48 18.66 6.28 13.97
CA ASN A 48 18.96 4.96 13.41
C ASN A 48 18.43 3.84 14.30
N TYR A 49 17.77 2.86 13.69
CA TYR A 49 17.49 1.58 14.34
C TYR A 49 18.80 0.84 14.62
N ARG A 50 18.94 0.29 15.82
CA ARG A 50 20.19 -0.38 16.24
C ARG A 50 20.21 -1.83 15.78
N SER A 51 19.16 -2.59 16.11
CA SER A 51 19.05 -4.02 15.80
C SER A 51 17.60 -4.47 15.95
N TYR A 52 17.30 -5.61 15.37
CA TYR A 52 16.10 -6.37 15.74
C TYR A 52 16.29 -7.07 17.09
N PRO A 53 15.20 -7.42 17.78
CA PRO A 53 15.27 -8.30 18.95
C PRO A 53 15.96 -9.64 18.59
N THR A 54 16.69 -10.22 19.55
CA THR A 54 17.51 -11.44 19.31
C THR A 54 16.83 -12.73 19.73
N GLY A 55 15.64 -12.65 20.36
CA GLY A 55 14.85 -13.82 20.76
C GLY A 55 14.05 -14.43 19.59
N GLN A 56 13.18 -15.39 19.91
CA GLN A 56 12.29 -15.99 18.92
C GLN A 56 11.42 -14.91 18.26
N PRO A 57 11.54 -14.69 16.94
CA PRO A 57 10.78 -13.65 16.26
C PRO A 57 9.26 -13.84 16.39
N GLN A 58 8.57 -12.75 16.64
CA GLN A 58 7.12 -12.67 16.66
C GLN A 58 6.65 -11.45 15.90
N LEU A 59 5.84 -11.67 14.87
CA LEU A 59 5.22 -10.61 14.09
C LEU A 59 3.83 -10.32 14.65
N THR A 60 3.52 -9.05 14.84
CA THR A 60 2.18 -8.60 15.23
C THR A 60 1.70 -7.55 14.25
N VAL A 61 0.47 -7.70 13.78
CA VAL A 61 -0.18 -6.70 12.94
C VAL A 61 -1.47 -6.28 13.61
N LEU A 62 -1.62 -4.99 13.84
CA LEU A 62 -2.83 -4.40 14.40
C LEU A 62 -3.50 -3.50 13.39
N ARG A 63 -4.83 -3.58 13.30
CA ARG A 63 -5.67 -2.55 12.69
C ARG A 63 -6.24 -1.72 13.83
N ILE A 64 -5.96 -0.43 13.82
CA ILE A 64 -6.30 0.49 14.91
C ILE A 64 -7.21 1.57 14.33
N THR A 65 -8.35 1.77 14.99
CA THR A 65 -9.25 2.90 14.70
C THR A 65 -9.26 3.82 15.91
N VAL A 66 -8.91 5.07 15.70
CA VAL A 66 -8.90 6.08 16.77
C VAL A 66 -9.96 7.12 16.48
N PRO A 67 -10.89 7.37 17.42
CA PRO A 67 -11.94 8.36 17.25
C PRO A 67 -11.39 9.79 17.06
N PRO A 68 -12.18 10.72 16.49
CA PRO A 68 -11.77 12.12 16.39
C PRO A 68 -11.56 12.75 17.78
N ASN A 69 -10.77 13.81 17.84
CA ASN A 69 -10.45 14.56 19.07
C ASN A 69 -9.88 13.70 20.19
N THR A 70 -9.16 12.63 19.84
CA THR A 70 -8.57 11.68 20.78
C THR A 70 -7.04 11.88 20.84
N ALA A 71 -6.48 11.79 22.04
CA ALA A 71 -5.05 11.67 22.25
C ALA A 71 -4.74 10.30 22.88
N LEU A 72 -3.82 9.57 22.30
CA LEU A 72 -3.32 8.32 22.88
C LEU A 72 -2.53 8.60 24.17
N HIS A 73 -2.44 7.60 25.03
CA HIS A 73 -1.53 7.68 26.18
C HIS A 73 -0.10 7.86 25.71
N TRP A 74 0.73 8.50 26.53
CA TRP A 74 2.16 8.52 26.32
C TRP A 74 2.68 7.09 26.38
N HIS A 75 3.46 6.67 25.39
CA HIS A 75 3.97 5.30 25.30
C HIS A 75 5.27 5.26 24.50
N HIS A 76 5.96 4.13 24.58
CA HIS A 76 7.06 3.82 23.68
C HIS A 76 6.92 2.39 23.12
N HIS A 77 7.63 2.13 22.05
CA HIS A 77 7.74 0.81 21.45
C HIS A 77 9.11 0.21 21.73
N PRO A 78 9.21 -0.95 22.40
CA PRO A 78 10.47 -1.67 22.56
C PRO A 78 11.03 -2.28 21.29
N VAL A 79 10.21 -2.37 20.24
CA VAL A 79 10.50 -3.04 18.97
C VAL A 79 10.29 -2.10 17.78
N ILE A 80 10.94 -2.41 16.65
CA ILE A 80 10.72 -1.68 15.40
C ILE A 80 9.30 -1.91 14.93
N SER A 81 8.62 -0.84 14.56
CA SER A 81 7.29 -0.89 13.99
C SER A 81 7.10 0.12 12.85
N VAL A 82 6.16 -0.21 11.97
CA VAL A 82 5.78 0.62 10.83
C VAL A 82 4.27 0.71 10.77
N GLY A 83 3.76 1.94 10.80
CA GLY A 83 2.36 2.25 10.56
C GLY A 83 2.10 2.58 9.09
N TYR A 84 0.91 2.23 8.60
CA TYR A 84 0.36 2.71 7.34
C TYR A 84 -1.02 3.30 7.61
N VAL A 85 -1.21 4.56 7.30
CA VAL A 85 -2.47 5.27 7.52
C VAL A 85 -3.44 4.95 6.38
N LEU A 86 -4.56 4.30 6.71
CA LEU A 86 -5.62 3.95 5.75
C LEU A 86 -6.54 5.13 5.48
N SER A 87 -6.86 5.90 6.54
CA SER A 87 -7.74 7.08 6.43
C SER A 87 -7.44 8.08 7.54
N GLY A 88 -7.76 9.36 7.29
CA GLY A 88 -7.58 10.45 8.22
C GLY A 88 -6.14 10.98 8.29
N GLU A 89 -5.84 11.69 9.37
CA GLU A 89 -4.55 12.34 9.65
C GLU A 89 -4.11 12.05 11.08
N LEU A 90 -2.92 11.46 11.22
CA LEU A 90 -2.30 11.17 12.51
C LEU A 90 -1.18 12.17 12.77
N THR A 91 -1.27 12.91 13.88
CA THR A 91 -0.15 13.70 14.37
C THR A 91 0.56 12.95 15.51
N LEU A 92 1.87 12.78 15.41
CA LEU A 92 2.70 12.26 16.48
C LEU A 92 3.48 13.38 17.17
N LYS A 93 3.73 13.20 18.47
CA LYS A 93 4.52 14.13 19.28
C LYS A 93 5.42 13.38 20.24
N LYS A 94 6.71 13.72 20.27
CA LYS A 94 7.68 13.25 21.26
C LYS A 94 7.48 13.98 22.58
N ARG A 95 7.55 13.26 23.71
CA ARG A 95 7.38 13.85 25.05
C ARG A 95 8.52 14.78 25.41
N ALA A 96 9.76 14.34 25.20
CA ALA A 96 10.95 15.04 25.66
C ALA A 96 11.22 16.36 24.90
N THR A 97 11.05 16.36 23.58
CA THR A 97 11.42 17.51 22.73
C THR A 97 10.22 18.33 22.25
N GLY A 98 9.02 17.75 22.29
CA GLY A 98 7.83 18.33 21.68
C GLY A 98 7.82 18.27 20.16
N GLU A 99 8.83 17.66 19.53
CA GLU A 99 8.92 17.44 18.10
C GLU A 99 7.69 16.68 17.58
N ARG A 100 7.22 17.06 16.39
CA ARG A 100 6.00 16.50 15.80
C ARG A 100 6.23 16.09 14.36
N THR A 101 5.44 15.11 13.94
CA THR A 101 5.24 14.77 12.54
C THR A 101 3.78 14.53 12.26
N ILE A 102 3.36 14.74 11.01
CA ILE A 102 1.99 14.51 10.55
C ILE A 102 2.06 13.44 9.44
N VAL A 103 1.17 12.45 9.53
CA VAL A 103 1.08 11.36 8.57
C VAL A 103 -0.34 11.29 8.05
N HIS A 104 -0.49 11.42 6.74
CA HIS A 104 -1.79 11.40 6.07
C HIS A 104 -2.14 10.01 5.52
N ALA A 105 -3.41 9.83 5.17
CA ALA A 105 -3.86 8.63 4.46
C ALA A 105 -2.97 8.31 3.25
N GLY A 106 -2.61 7.03 3.10
CA GLY A 106 -1.68 6.55 2.06
C GLY A 106 -0.19 6.68 2.41
N GLN A 107 0.15 7.28 3.55
CA GLN A 107 1.54 7.42 3.99
C GLN A 107 1.93 6.38 5.05
N THR A 108 3.22 6.11 5.12
CA THR A 108 3.84 5.24 6.14
C THR A 108 4.54 6.04 7.21
N LEU A 109 4.59 5.44 8.40
CA LEU A 109 5.30 5.96 9.56
C LEU A 109 6.28 4.90 10.07
N ALA A 110 7.59 5.19 10.00
CA ALA A 110 8.62 4.41 10.69
C ALA A 110 8.68 4.88 12.15
N GLU A 111 8.20 4.06 13.09
CA GLU A 111 8.05 4.44 14.49
C GLU A 111 9.38 4.55 15.25
N THR A 112 9.40 5.37 16.29
CA THR A 112 10.55 5.49 17.19
C THR A 112 10.63 4.28 18.12
N VAL A 113 11.84 3.79 18.38
CA VAL A 113 12.12 2.72 19.36
C VAL A 113 12.61 3.35 20.67
N GLN A 114 12.06 2.93 21.82
CA GLN A 114 12.41 3.39 23.17
C GLN A 114 12.27 4.92 23.39
N THR A 115 11.52 5.60 22.54
CA THR A 115 11.27 7.03 22.65
C THR A 115 9.81 7.28 22.99
N THR A 116 9.55 7.93 24.13
CA THR A 116 8.20 8.23 24.59
C THR A 116 7.53 9.26 23.67
N HIS A 117 6.44 8.85 23.08
CA HIS A 117 5.63 9.64 22.17
C HIS A 117 4.14 9.33 22.32
N ARG A 118 3.31 10.07 21.64
CA ARG A 118 1.88 9.79 21.49
C ARG A 118 1.35 10.29 20.16
N GLY A 119 0.33 9.60 19.66
CA GLY A 119 -0.51 10.07 18.57
C GLY A 119 -1.67 10.92 19.10
N PHE A 120 -2.12 11.88 18.30
CA PHE A 120 -3.39 12.56 18.52
C PHE A 120 -4.05 12.90 17.18
N MET A 121 -5.35 12.87 17.19
CA MET A 121 -6.24 13.12 16.07
C MET A 121 -7.02 14.37 16.31
N THR A 122 -7.30 15.11 15.23
CA THR A 122 -8.09 16.34 15.28
C THR A 122 -9.57 16.04 15.03
N ASN A 123 -10.13 16.55 13.96
CA ASN A 123 -11.57 16.55 13.73
C ASN A 123 -12.11 15.23 13.13
N GLU A 124 -11.23 14.38 12.61
CA GLU A 124 -11.60 13.15 11.91
C GLU A 124 -11.02 11.92 12.60
N PRO A 125 -11.68 10.75 12.48
CA PRO A 125 -11.11 9.51 12.96
C PRO A 125 -9.91 9.12 12.08
N VAL A 126 -8.97 8.40 12.69
CA VAL A 126 -7.83 7.83 11.97
C VAL A 126 -7.94 6.32 12.00
N GLU A 127 -7.72 5.70 10.86
CA GLU A 127 -7.56 4.26 10.75
C GLU A 127 -6.17 3.94 10.20
N LEU A 128 -5.45 3.05 10.87
CA LEU A 128 -4.13 2.64 10.49
C LEU A 128 -3.90 1.14 10.71
N VAL A 129 -2.97 0.57 9.94
CA VAL A 129 -2.41 -0.75 10.20
C VAL A 129 -0.98 -0.57 10.70
N VAL A 130 -0.64 -1.22 11.80
CA VAL A 130 0.71 -1.17 12.36
C VAL A 130 1.29 -2.59 12.41
N PHE A 131 2.45 -2.74 11.80
CA PHE A 131 3.27 -3.95 11.82
C PHE A 131 4.39 -3.80 12.84
N TYR A 132 4.57 -4.79 13.69
CA TYR A 132 5.62 -4.86 14.70
C TYR A 132 6.55 -6.05 14.45
N ALA A 133 7.85 -5.77 14.36
CA ALA A 133 8.91 -6.77 14.26
C ALA A 133 9.45 -7.09 15.67
N GLY A 134 8.68 -7.85 16.43
CA GLY A 134 8.95 -8.17 17.83
C GLY A 134 9.54 -9.56 18.07
N GLN A 135 9.51 -9.96 19.32
CA GLN A 135 9.88 -11.31 19.78
C GLN A 135 8.92 -11.81 20.85
N VAL A 136 8.87 -13.12 21.03
CA VAL A 136 8.06 -13.75 22.09
C VAL A 136 8.43 -13.19 23.46
N GLY A 137 7.42 -12.80 24.24
CA GLY A 137 7.58 -12.27 25.59
C GLY A 137 7.98 -10.80 25.69
N LEU A 138 8.23 -10.10 24.57
CA LEU A 138 8.49 -8.67 24.57
C LEU A 138 7.21 -7.89 24.21
N PRO A 139 6.78 -6.90 25.01
CA PRO A 139 5.62 -6.10 24.67
C PRO A 139 5.88 -5.27 23.42
N ILE A 140 4.84 -5.03 22.63
CA ILE A 140 4.91 -4.15 21.45
C ILE A 140 4.72 -2.68 21.79
N THR A 141 4.12 -2.39 22.96
CA THR A 141 3.86 -1.04 23.47
C THR A 141 3.96 -1.05 25.01
N VAL A 142 4.58 -0.02 25.56
CA VAL A 142 4.67 0.24 27.00
C VAL A 142 4.12 1.62 27.26
N ASN A 143 3.04 1.71 28.07
CA ASN A 143 2.46 2.99 28.47
C ASN A 143 3.34 3.68 29.52
N GLU A 144 3.39 5.00 29.44
CA GLU A 144 4.12 5.89 30.32
C GLU A 144 3.15 6.78 31.09
N GLU A 145 3.36 6.98 32.36
CA GLU A 145 2.55 7.88 33.19
C GLU A 145 2.84 9.37 32.89
#